data_80ae1d9d992c8021eb347a52b2605562
#
_entry.id   80ae1d9d992c8021eb347a52b2605562
#
_cell.length_a   1.000
_cell.length_b   1.000
_cell.length_c   1.000
_cell.angle_alpha   90.00
_cell.angle_beta   90.00
_cell.angle_gamma   90.00
#
_symmetry.space_group_name_H-M   'P 1'
#
loop_
_entity.id
_entity.type
_entity.pdbx_description
1 polymer ?
#
loop_
_entity_poly.entity_id
_entity_poly.type
_entity_poly.pdbx_seq_one_letter_code
_entity_poly.pdbx_strand_id
1 'polypeptide(L)' 'MGDVTIKGWVLRETPSGLAWVFMADDRLTAGETICLPKSLVAVVKGVMGDEVTLPEWLAREKGLY' A
#
# COMPACT_ATOMS: atom_id res chain seq x y z
N MET A 1 -12.33 -9.78 11.38
CA MET A 1 -11.47 -8.71 10.95
C MET A 1 -11.42 -8.71 9.43
N GLY A 2 -11.54 -7.57 8.83
CA GLY A 2 -11.61 -7.46 7.39
C GLY A 2 -10.35 -6.90 6.78
N ASP A 3 -10.39 -6.83 5.48
CA ASP A 3 -9.35 -6.14 4.72
C ASP A 3 -9.83 -4.74 4.39
N VAL A 4 -8.89 -3.85 4.16
CA VAL A 4 -9.18 -2.49 3.72
C VAL A 4 -8.49 -2.26 2.39
N THR A 5 -9.06 -1.37 1.59
CA THR A 5 -8.49 -0.99 0.30
C THR A 5 -8.04 0.46 0.38
N ILE A 6 -6.78 0.69 0.08
CA ILE A 6 -6.17 2.00 0.15
C ILE A 6 -5.77 2.42 -1.25
N LYS A 7 -6.13 3.63 -1.63
CA LYS A 7 -5.71 4.19 -2.90
C LYS A 7 -4.37 4.87 -2.78
N GLY A 8 -3.59 4.78 -3.83
CA GLY A 8 -2.29 5.41 -3.88
C GLY A 8 -1.53 4.97 -5.12
N TRP A 9 -0.22 4.87 -4.98
CA TRP A 9 0.67 4.57 -6.10
C TRP A 9 1.68 3.53 -5.67
N VAL A 10 1.71 2.41 -6.37
CA VAL A 10 2.76 1.41 -6.20
C VAL A 10 3.90 1.85 -7.12
N LEU A 11 4.99 2.31 -6.51
CA LEU A 11 6.08 2.91 -7.26
C LEU A 11 7.03 1.87 -7.84
N ARG A 12 7.37 0.87 -7.04
CA ARG A 12 8.31 -0.18 -7.46
C ARG A 12 8.34 -1.29 -6.43
N GLU A 13 9.11 -2.34 -6.72
CA GLU A 13 9.42 -3.38 -5.75
C GLU A 13 10.66 -2.98 -4.96
N THR A 14 10.78 -3.52 -3.75
CA THR A 14 12.03 -3.38 -3.00
C THR A 14 13.11 -4.20 -3.68
N PRO A 15 14.40 -3.93 -3.42
CA PRO A 15 15.48 -4.71 -4.03
C PRO A 15 15.41 -6.21 -3.76
N SER A 16 14.84 -6.62 -2.63
CA SER A 16 14.66 -8.03 -2.30
C SER A 16 13.54 -8.68 -3.12
N GLY A 17 12.64 -7.89 -3.71
CA GLY A 17 11.49 -8.40 -4.42
C GLY A 17 10.39 -8.92 -3.53
N LEU A 18 10.47 -8.70 -2.22
CA LEU A 18 9.51 -9.23 -1.25
C LEU A 18 8.44 -8.24 -0.82
N ALA A 19 8.57 -6.98 -1.22
CA ALA A 19 7.64 -5.93 -0.81
C ALA A 19 7.46 -4.90 -1.93
N TRP A 20 6.37 -4.17 -1.82
CA TRP A 20 6.09 -3.03 -2.70
C TRP A 20 6.45 -1.74 -2.00
N VAL A 21 7.01 -0.80 -2.75
CA VAL A 21 7.18 0.58 -2.28
C VAL A 21 5.92 1.32 -2.70
N PHE A 22 5.16 1.76 -1.73
CA PHE A 22 3.83 2.34 -1.93
C PHE A 22 3.77 3.76 -1.37
N MET A 23 3.11 4.63 -2.10
CA MET A 23 2.83 6.00 -1.63
C MET A 23 1.31 6.16 -1.59
N ALA A 24 0.77 6.39 -0.40
CA ALA A 24 -0.67 6.54 -0.23
C ALA A 24 -1.16 7.88 -0.78
N ASP A 25 -2.35 7.87 -1.36
CA ASP A 25 -3.01 9.09 -1.78
C ASP A 25 -3.79 9.66 -0.59
N ASP A 26 -3.05 9.99 0.46
CA ASP A 26 -3.59 10.49 1.70
C ASP A 26 -2.80 11.74 2.07
N ARG A 27 -3.51 12.80 2.43
CA ARG A 27 -2.88 14.08 2.78
C ARG A 27 -1.95 13.97 3.98
N LEU A 28 -2.26 13.07 4.91
CA LEU A 28 -1.46 12.90 6.11
C LEU A 28 -0.12 12.22 5.84
N THR A 29 -0.06 11.44 4.77
CA THR A 29 1.13 10.69 4.40
C THR A 29 1.66 11.08 3.03
N ALA A 30 1.17 12.17 2.46
CA ALA A 30 1.57 12.60 1.13
C ALA A 30 3.08 12.80 1.04
N GLY A 31 3.69 12.20 0.04
CA GLY A 31 5.13 12.29 -0.16
C GLY A 31 5.94 11.25 0.58
N GLU A 32 5.33 10.50 1.47
CA GLU A 32 6.02 9.43 2.19
C GLU A 32 5.79 8.10 1.52
N THR A 33 6.82 7.28 1.47
CA THR A 33 6.71 5.93 0.94
C THR A 33 6.79 4.92 2.07
N ILE A 34 6.07 3.81 1.90
CA ILE A 34 6.10 2.71 2.84
C ILE A 34 6.31 1.41 2.09
N CYS A 35 6.83 0.41 2.78
CA CYS A 35 7.01 -0.91 2.21
C CYS A 35 5.89 -1.82 2.68
N LEU A 36 5.24 -2.50 1.76
CA LEU A 36 4.13 -3.42 2.05
C LEU A 36 4.54 -4.82 1.59
N PRO A 37 4.51 -5.82 2.48
CA PRO A 37 4.92 -7.18 2.11
C PRO A 37 3.96 -7.76 1.08
N LYS A 38 4.51 -8.26 -0.03
CA LYS A 38 3.70 -8.80 -1.12
C LYS A 38 2.79 -9.94 -0.70
N SER A 39 3.24 -10.74 0.25
CA SER A 39 2.49 -11.90 0.71
C SER A 39 1.22 -11.52 1.47
N LEU A 40 1.11 -10.30 1.94
CA LEU A 40 -0.01 -9.85 2.76
C LEU A 40 -0.93 -8.86 2.04
N VAL A 41 -0.57 -8.41 0.85
CA VAL A 41 -1.33 -7.39 0.14
C VAL A 41 -1.68 -7.85 -1.27
N ALA A 42 -2.78 -7.31 -1.80
CA ALA A 42 -3.15 -7.49 -3.19
C ALA A 42 -3.17 -6.13 -3.86
N VAL A 43 -2.56 -6.03 -5.03
CA VAL A 43 -2.45 -4.77 -5.77
C VAL A 43 -3.27 -4.86 -7.04
N VAL A 44 -4.12 -3.85 -7.27
CA VAL A 44 -4.85 -3.71 -8.52
C VAL A 44 -4.40 -2.41 -9.17
N LYS A 45 -3.81 -2.50 -10.33
CA LYS A 45 -3.35 -1.35 -11.09
C LYS A 45 -4.54 -0.66 -11.76
N GLY A 46 -4.60 0.65 -11.67
CA GLY A 46 -5.65 1.44 -12.28
C GLY A 46 -5.09 2.61 -13.07
N VAL A 47 -5.95 3.20 -13.89
CA VAL A 47 -5.57 4.33 -14.75
C VAL A 47 -5.32 5.59 -13.91
N MET A 48 -6.10 5.76 -12.86
CA MET A 48 -6.03 6.96 -12.02
C MET A 48 -5.44 6.66 -10.64
N GLY A 49 -4.59 5.68 -10.57
CA GLY A 49 -3.96 5.28 -9.32
C GLY A 49 -4.11 3.78 -9.10
N ASP A 50 -3.41 3.29 -8.12
CA ASP A 50 -3.42 1.87 -7.78
C ASP A 50 -4.23 1.68 -6.51
N GLU A 51 -4.80 0.48 -6.37
CA GLU A 51 -5.52 0.11 -5.15
C GLU A 51 -4.79 -1.05 -4.51
N VAL A 52 -4.54 -0.94 -3.22
CA VAL A 52 -3.90 -1.98 -2.44
C VAL A 52 -4.89 -2.47 -1.39
N THR A 53 -5.17 -3.76 -1.41
CA THR A 53 -6.01 -4.39 -0.40
C THR A 53 -5.11 -5.14 0.58
N LEU A 54 -5.27 -4.85 1.86
CA LEU A 54 -4.42 -5.40 2.90
C LEU A 54 -5.23 -5.58 4.17
N PRO A 55 -4.74 -6.43 5.11
CA PRO A 55 -5.42 -6.60 6.39
C PRO A 55 -5.49 -5.27 7.15
N GLU A 56 -6.60 -5.05 7.84
CA GLU A 56 -6.80 -3.83 8.60
C GLU A 56 -5.67 -3.58 9.61
N TRP A 57 -5.22 -4.62 10.29
CA TRP A 57 -4.16 -4.48 11.28
C TRP A 57 -2.87 -3.95 10.67
N LEU A 58 -2.56 -4.39 9.44
CA LEU A 58 -1.37 -3.93 8.73
C LEU A 58 -1.53 -2.48 8.31
N ALA A 59 -2.71 -2.11 7.81
CA ALA A 59 -3.00 -0.73 7.42
C ALA A 59 -2.83 0.22 8.61
N ARG A 60 -3.31 -0.19 9.77
CA ARG A 60 -3.16 0.62 10.99
C ARG A 60 -1.71 0.73 11.42
N GLU A 61 -0.98 -0.37 11.34
CA GLU A 61 0.44 -0.37 11.70
C GLU A 61 1.25 0.57 10.81
N LYS A 62 0.88 0.66 9.54
CA LYS A 62 1.57 1.52 8.58
C LYS A 62 1.03 2.95 8.54
N GLY A 63 0.03 3.25 9.34
CA GLY A 63 -0.55 4.58 9.38
C GLY A 63 -1.47 4.92 8.22
N LEU A 64 -1.99 3.91 7.54
CA LEU A 64 -2.86 4.09 6.38
C LEU A 64 -4.34 4.11 6.72
N TYR A 65 -4.68 3.79 7.93
CA TYR A 65 -6.08 3.58 8.27
C TYR A 65 -6.42 4.20 9.63
#